data_3464279896470f9e26e1f80f0d955c33
#
_entry.id   3464279896470f9e26e1f80f0d955c33
#
_cell.length_a   1.000
_cell.length_b   1.000
_cell.length_c   1.000
_cell.angle_alpha   90.00
_cell.angle_beta   90.00
_cell.angle_gamma   90.00
#
_symmetry.space_group_name_H-M   'P 1'
#
loop_
_entity.id
_entity.type
_entity.pdbx_description
1 polymer ?
#
loop_
_entity_poly.entity_id
_entity_poly.type
_entity_poly.pdbx_seq_one_letter_code
_entity_poly.pdbx_strand_id
1 'polypeptide(L)'
;MARIAGTFSGRGFNIETIAVNVTDDPKISKIILTTWGNQDTIIKIEKQLHRIVDVLQVDDLTGRESVKREMALVRVKMTEEQKPELMQIIDTHKWKVVSSGADYCIMEVTGDKEEIEIALAVLKPFGMDDFSRTGAVALAKKNNNVRG
;
A
#
# COMPACT_ATOMS: atom_id res chain seq x y z
N MET A 1 -0.02 1.12 -17.96
CA MET A 1 0.92 1.40 -16.85
C MET A 1 2.10 2.27 -17.27
N ALA A 2 2.85 1.89 -18.29
CA ALA A 2 3.99 2.70 -18.73
C ALA A 2 3.61 4.14 -19.08
N ARG A 3 2.46 4.33 -19.70
CA ARG A 3 1.97 5.64 -20.07
C ARG A 3 1.67 6.52 -18.85
N ILE A 4 1.06 5.94 -17.82
CA ILE A 4 0.76 6.66 -16.58
C ILE A 4 2.04 7.00 -15.83
N ALA A 5 2.95 6.03 -15.69
CA ALA A 5 4.23 6.25 -15.03
C ALA A 5 5.04 7.33 -15.75
N GLY A 6 5.08 7.27 -17.09
CA GLY A 6 5.78 8.27 -17.89
C GLY A 6 5.21 9.68 -17.73
N THR A 7 3.88 9.79 -17.64
CA THR A 7 3.21 11.08 -17.43
C THR A 7 3.67 11.73 -16.14
N PHE A 8 3.68 10.97 -15.03
CA PHE A 8 4.05 11.51 -13.74
C PHE A 8 5.55 11.79 -13.62
N SER A 9 6.36 10.89 -14.16
CA SER A 9 7.82 11.06 -14.19
C SER A 9 8.21 12.35 -14.89
N GLY A 10 7.61 12.62 -16.04
CA GLY A 10 7.91 13.81 -16.82
C GLY A 10 7.38 15.11 -16.23
N ARG A 11 6.46 15.03 -15.26
CA ARG A 11 5.81 16.20 -14.67
C ARG A 11 6.27 16.52 -13.25
N GLY A 12 7.20 15.73 -12.71
CA GLY A 12 7.74 15.97 -11.38
C GLY A 12 6.79 15.65 -10.24
N PHE A 13 5.73 14.87 -10.47
CA PHE A 13 4.84 14.43 -9.40
C PHE A 13 5.45 13.26 -8.65
N ASN A 14 5.30 13.27 -7.31
CA ASN A 14 5.80 12.20 -6.46
C ASN A 14 4.73 11.14 -6.28
N ILE A 15 4.89 10.01 -6.96
CA ILE A 15 4.03 8.85 -6.76
C ILE A 15 4.64 7.99 -5.67
N GLU A 16 3.89 7.80 -4.59
CA GLU A 16 4.34 6.98 -3.47
C GLU A 16 4.12 5.50 -3.73
N THR A 17 2.91 5.13 -4.12
CA THR A 17 2.58 3.74 -4.43
C THR A 17 1.67 3.65 -5.63
N ILE A 18 1.77 2.51 -6.33
CA ILE A 18 0.88 2.16 -7.43
C ILE A 18 0.47 0.71 -7.24
N ALA A 19 -0.83 0.45 -7.24
CA ALA A 19 -1.38 -0.90 -7.26
C ALA A 19 -2.26 -1.05 -8.49
N VAL A 20 -2.07 -2.13 -9.23
CA VAL A 20 -2.79 -2.37 -10.49
C VAL A 20 -3.41 -3.76 -10.46
N ASN A 21 -4.67 -3.84 -10.78
CA ASN A 21 -5.36 -5.11 -10.90
C ASN A 21 -6.40 -5.07 -12.01
N VAL A 22 -6.62 -6.24 -12.62
CA VAL A 22 -7.70 -6.42 -13.59
C VAL A 22 -9.01 -6.46 -12.79
N THR A 23 -10.07 -5.87 -13.33
CA THR A 23 -11.40 -5.95 -12.75
C THR A 23 -12.12 -7.21 -13.24
N ASP A 24 -13.40 -7.35 -12.91
CA ASP A 24 -14.24 -8.45 -13.42
C ASP A 24 -14.28 -8.45 -14.94
N ASP A 25 -14.18 -7.27 -15.56
CA ASP A 25 -14.06 -7.17 -17.00
C ASP A 25 -12.57 -7.21 -17.36
N PRO A 26 -12.10 -8.25 -18.09
CA PRO A 26 -10.69 -8.37 -18.44
C PRO A 26 -10.12 -7.21 -19.25
N LYS A 27 -10.98 -6.40 -19.84
CA LYS A 27 -10.56 -5.23 -20.62
C LYS A 27 -10.34 -3.99 -19.78
N ILE A 28 -10.74 -4.04 -18.50
CA ILE A 28 -10.66 -2.90 -17.60
C ILE A 28 -9.75 -3.22 -16.42
N SER A 29 -8.76 -2.36 -16.20
CA SER A 29 -7.88 -2.45 -15.05
C SER A 29 -8.20 -1.32 -14.08
N LYS A 30 -8.04 -1.61 -12.80
CA LYS A 30 -8.16 -0.61 -11.74
C LYS A 30 -6.77 -0.29 -11.23
N ILE A 31 -6.46 1.00 -11.16
CA ILE A 31 -5.18 1.48 -10.69
C ILE A 31 -5.43 2.35 -9.47
N ILE A 32 -4.71 2.07 -8.40
CA ILE A 32 -4.78 2.88 -7.19
C ILE A 32 -3.43 3.54 -6.99
N LEU A 33 -3.44 4.86 -6.99
CA LEU A 33 -2.23 5.66 -6.81
C LEU A 33 -2.29 6.36 -5.47
N THR A 34 -1.16 6.40 -4.76
CA THR A 34 -1.00 7.33 -3.65
C THR A 34 0.14 8.29 -3.98
N THR A 35 -0.03 9.52 -3.56
CA THR A 35 0.92 10.56 -3.89
C THR A 35 1.02 11.57 -2.75
N TRP A 36 2.11 12.31 -2.71
CA TRP A 36 2.31 13.42 -1.80
C TRP A 36 1.96 14.72 -2.51
N GLY A 37 1.28 15.60 -1.81
CA GLY A 37 1.01 16.91 -2.33
C GLY A 37 -0.19 17.56 -1.65
N ASN A 38 -0.38 18.84 -1.93
CA ASN A 38 -1.55 19.58 -1.46
C ASN A 38 -2.72 19.35 -2.42
N GLN A 39 -3.83 20.01 -2.14
CA GLN A 39 -5.04 19.88 -2.96
C GLN A 39 -4.80 20.27 -4.41
N ASP A 40 -4.01 21.32 -4.65
CA ASP A 40 -3.68 21.75 -6.00
C ASP A 40 -2.92 20.68 -6.78
N THR A 41 -2.01 19.98 -6.13
CA THR A 41 -1.27 18.86 -6.73
C THR A 41 -2.21 17.74 -7.14
N ILE A 42 -3.15 17.39 -6.25
CA ILE A 42 -4.16 16.35 -6.52
C ILE A 42 -4.99 16.73 -7.74
N ILE A 43 -5.44 17.97 -7.82
CA ILE A 43 -6.25 18.44 -8.94
C ILE A 43 -5.46 18.37 -10.26
N LYS A 44 -4.18 18.72 -10.23
CA LYS A 44 -3.31 18.63 -11.42
C LYS A 44 -3.15 17.19 -11.87
N ILE A 45 -2.98 16.28 -10.94
CA ILE A 45 -2.85 14.84 -11.25
C ILE A 45 -4.14 14.33 -11.90
N GLU A 46 -5.30 14.66 -11.33
CA GLU A 46 -6.58 14.30 -11.92
C GLU A 46 -6.71 14.78 -13.36
N LYS A 47 -6.37 16.03 -13.60
CA LYS A 47 -6.43 16.60 -14.95
C LYS A 47 -5.53 15.88 -15.93
N GLN A 48 -4.31 15.52 -15.50
CA GLN A 48 -3.40 14.78 -16.36
C GLN A 48 -3.90 13.38 -16.66
N LEU A 49 -4.50 12.71 -15.68
CA LEU A 49 -5.05 11.38 -15.88
C LEU A 49 -6.22 11.41 -16.87
N HIS A 50 -7.09 12.42 -16.80
CA HIS A 50 -8.20 12.55 -17.72
C HIS A 50 -7.77 12.77 -19.17
N ARG A 51 -6.57 13.26 -19.40
CA ARG A 51 -6.04 13.47 -20.75
C ARG A 51 -5.56 12.19 -21.41
N ILE A 52 -5.39 11.12 -20.63
CA ILE A 52 -4.94 9.84 -21.18
C ILE A 52 -6.15 9.15 -21.79
N VAL A 53 -6.06 8.85 -23.09
CA VAL A 53 -7.20 8.32 -23.87
C VAL A 53 -7.81 7.07 -23.26
N ASP A 54 -6.97 6.20 -22.70
CA ASP A 54 -7.42 4.91 -22.17
C ASP A 54 -8.01 5.00 -20.76
N VAL A 55 -7.97 6.17 -20.12
CA VAL A 55 -8.52 6.36 -18.78
C VAL A 55 -10.01 6.64 -18.89
N LEU A 56 -10.83 5.79 -18.29
CA LEU A 56 -12.29 5.87 -18.36
C LEU A 56 -12.87 6.73 -17.23
N GLN A 57 -12.27 6.63 -16.05
CA GLN A 57 -12.79 7.30 -14.86
C GLN A 57 -11.65 7.53 -13.87
N VAL A 58 -11.69 8.66 -13.18
CA VAL A 58 -10.75 9.00 -12.11
C VAL A 58 -11.56 9.45 -10.90
N ASP A 59 -11.28 8.87 -9.75
CA ASP A 59 -11.90 9.23 -8.49
C ASP A 59 -10.81 9.61 -7.48
N ASP A 60 -10.98 10.77 -6.86
CA ASP A 60 -10.13 11.19 -5.75
C ASP A 60 -10.77 10.72 -4.45
N LEU A 61 -10.09 9.83 -3.73
CA LEU A 61 -10.57 9.29 -2.46
C LEU A 61 -10.07 10.07 -1.26
N THR A 62 -9.26 11.11 -1.47
CA THR A 62 -8.74 11.94 -0.40
C THR A 62 -9.91 12.60 0.36
N GLY A 63 -9.93 12.45 1.67
CA GLY A 63 -10.97 13.04 2.50
C GLY A 63 -12.33 12.36 2.43
N ARG A 64 -12.50 11.32 1.61
CA ARG A 64 -13.73 10.54 1.55
C ARG A 64 -13.65 9.37 2.53
N GLU A 65 -14.79 8.96 3.04
CA GLU A 65 -14.86 7.74 3.84
C GLU A 65 -14.50 6.55 2.95
N SER A 66 -13.39 5.92 3.26
CA SER A 66 -12.90 4.78 2.50
C SER A 66 -12.17 3.83 3.41
N VAL A 67 -12.07 2.58 2.98
CA VAL A 67 -11.24 1.58 3.63
C VAL A 67 -9.97 1.46 2.81
N LYS A 68 -8.84 1.58 3.46
CA LYS A 68 -7.51 1.46 2.84
C LYS A 68 -6.74 0.37 3.54
N ARG A 69 -6.09 -0.47 2.76
CA ARG A 69 -5.26 -1.54 3.31
C ARG A 69 -4.03 -1.74 2.46
N GLU A 70 -2.94 -2.07 3.11
CA GLU A 70 -1.73 -2.59 2.47
C GLU A 70 -1.28 -3.83 3.23
N MET A 71 -0.36 -4.56 2.64
CA MET A 71 0.25 -5.72 3.28
C MET A 71 1.76 -5.58 3.19
N ALA A 72 2.45 -6.06 4.21
CA ALA A 72 3.89 -6.19 4.19
C ALA A 72 4.29 -7.58 4.63
N LEU A 73 5.32 -8.11 3.98
CA LEU A 73 6.03 -9.29 4.46
C LEU A 73 7.33 -8.78 5.07
N VAL A 74 7.59 -9.12 6.30
CA VAL A 74 8.75 -8.61 7.04
C VAL A 74 9.58 -9.79 7.52
N ARG A 75 10.88 -9.77 7.21
CA ARG A 75 11.80 -10.80 7.67
C ARG A 75 12.69 -10.23 8.76
N VAL A 76 12.76 -10.93 9.87
CA VAL A 76 13.67 -10.57 10.96
C VAL A 76 14.62 -11.74 11.22
N LYS A 77 15.85 -11.41 11.57
CA LYS A 77 16.81 -12.40 12.08
C LYS A 77 16.43 -12.66 13.53
N MET A 78 16.25 -13.91 13.85
CA MET A 78 15.77 -14.28 15.17
C MET A 78 16.88 -14.98 15.94
N THR A 79 17.26 -14.40 17.08
CA THR A 79 18.19 -15.07 18.00
C THR A 79 17.37 -15.79 19.07
N GLU A 80 17.96 -16.83 19.66
CA GLU A 80 17.30 -17.55 20.74
C GLU A 80 16.93 -16.64 21.90
N GLU A 81 17.76 -15.65 22.18
CA GLU A 81 17.51 -14.72 23.29
C GLU A 81 16.31 -13.81 23.03
N GLN A 82 16.12 -13.38 21.79
CA GLN A 82 15.05 -12.45 21.43
C GLN A 82 13.74 -13.15 21.05
N LYS A 83 13.79 -14.45 20.83
CA LYS A 83 12.63 -15.20 20.38
C LYS A 83 11.40 -15.03 21.25
N PRO A 84 11.48 -15.19 22.59
CA PRO A 84 10.28 -15.03 23.42
C PRO A 84 9.65 -13.64 23.31
N GLU A 85 10.48 -12.59 23.30
CA GLU A 85 10.01 -11.22 23.20
C GLU A 85 9.38 -10.96 21.83
N LEU A 86 10.00 -11.44 20.75
CA LEU A 86 9.48 -11.30 19.42
C LEU A 86 8.13 -12.01 19.27
N MET A 87 8.00 -13.22 19.79
CA MET A 87 6.75 -13.96 19.72
C MET A 87 5.63 -13.25 20.49
N GLN A 88 5.96 -12.64 21.62
CA GLN A 88 4.99 -11.88 22.40
C GLN A 88 4.50 -10.65 21.63
N ILE A 89 5.39 -9.95 20.95
CA ILE A 89 5.03 -8.79 20.14
C ILE A 89 4.16 -9.20 18.96
N ILE A 90 4.51 -10.28 18.29
CA ILE A 90 3.72 -10.82 17.18
C ILE A 90 2.31 -11.15 17.64
N ASP A 91 2.20 -11.81 18.78
CA ASP A 91 0.92 -12.19 19.35
C ASP A 91 0.09 -10.97 19.76
N THR A 92 0.72 -10.00 20.38
CA THR A 92 0.07 -8.77 20.83
C THR A 92 -0.54 -8.01 19.65
N HIS A 93 0.19 -7.90 18.55
CA HIS A 93 -0.27 -7.19 17.35
C HIS A 93 -1.08 -8.09 16.41
N LYS A 94 -1.15 -9.37 16.71
CA LYS A 94 -1.88 -10.36 15.89
C LYS A 94 -1.34 -10.46 14.46
N TRP A 95 -0.04 -10.29 14.31
CA TRP A 95 0.61 -10.52 13.03
C TRP A 95 0.71 -12.02 12.78
N LYS A 96 0.73 -12.39 11.52
CA LYS A 96 0.75 -13.79 11.13
C LYS A 96 2.16 -14.23 10.76
N VAL A 97 2.66 -15.27 11.40
CA VAL A 97 3.93 -15.89 11.00
C VAL A 97 3.65 -16.78 9.79
N VAL A 98 4.29 -16.49 8.67
CA VAL A 98 4.09 -17.24 7.43
C VAL A 98 5.24 -18.18 7.11
N SER A 99 6.41 -17.94 7.68
CA SER A 99 7.56 -18.84 7.55
C SER A 99 8.51 -18.58 8.71
N SER A 100 9.12 -19.61 9.23
CA SER A 100 10.14 -19.46 10.27
C SER A 100 11.12 -20.61 10.22
N GLY A 101 12.34 -20.32 10.57
CA GLY A 101 13.41 -21.30 10.72
C GLY A 101 14.11 -21.11 12.04
N ALA A 102 15.30 -21.69 12.19
CA ALA A 102 16.06 -21.58 13.43
C ALA A 102 16.53 -20.15 13.71
N ASP A 103 16.80 -19.38 12.66
CA ASP A 103 17.43 -18.08 12.75
C ASP A 103 16.67 -16.95 12.05
N TYR A 104 15.44 -17.21 11.59
CA TYR A 104 14.64 -16.18 10.94
C TYR A 104 13.16 -16.38 11.19
N CYS A 105 12.43 -15.31 11.00
CA CYS A 105 10.98 -15.32 11.05
C CYS A 105 10.45 -14.33 10.00
N ILE A 106 9.53 -14.79 9.19
CA ILE A 106 8.82 -13.94 8.23
C ILE A 106 7.37 -13.83 8.66
N MET A 107 6.91 -12.61 8.79
CA MET A 107 5.54 -12.35 9.20
C MET A 107 4.80 -11.50 8.20
N GLU A 108 3.50 -11.65 8.18
CA GLU A 108 2.60 -10.89 7.34
C GLU A 108 1.89 -9.85 8.21
N VAL A 109 1.99 -8.60 7.79
CA VAL A 109 1.33 -7.48 8.47
C VAL A 109 0.36 -6.84 7.50
N THR A 110 -0.88 -6.71 7.90
CA THR A 110 -1.93 -6.09 7.08
C THR A 110 -2.54 -4.94 7.87
N GLY A 111 -2.75 -3.81 7.22
CA GLY A 111 -3.35 -2.65 7.86
C GLY A 111 -3.30 -1.44 6.96
N ASP A 112 -3.59 -0.28 7.52
CA ASP A 112 -3.42 0.97 6.78
C ASP A 112 -1.92 1.36 6.80
N LYS A 113 -1.60 2.45 6.15
CA LYS A 113 -0.22 2.91 6.04
C LYS A 113 0.43 3.10 7.40
N GLU A 114 -0.29 3.70 8.33
CA GLU A 114 0.23 3.98 9.67
C GLU A 114 0.52 2.68 10.43
N GLU A 115 -0.39 1.71 10.34
CA GLU A 115 -0.21 0.42 10.99
C GLU A 115 1.00 -0.33 10.45
N ILE A 116 1.22 -0.28 9.14
CA ILE A 116 2.39 -0.90 8.52
C ILE A 116 3.67 -0.21 8.99
N GLU A 117 3.68 1.11 9.04
CA GLU A 117 4.86 1.85 9.48
C GLU A 117 5.19 1.62 10.96
N ILE A 118 4.17 1.49 11.80
CA ILE A 118 4.36 1.12 13.20
C ILE A 118 4.99 -0.27 13.31
N ALA A 119 4.49 -1.22 12.53
CA ALA A 119 5.05 -2.57 12.54
C ALA A 119 6.52 -2.59 12.15
N LEU A 120 6.88 -1.88 11.09
CA LEU A 120 8.28 -1.80 10.65
C LEU A 120 9.17 -1.16 11.72
N ALA A 121 8.68 -0.11 12.37
CA ALA A 121 9.43 0.56 13.44
C ALA A 121 9.63 -0.36 14.66
N VAL A 122 8.60 -1.10 15.04
CA VAL A 122 8.66 -2.04 16.16
C VAL A 122 9.62 -3.19 15.87
N LEU A 123 9.63 -3.68 14.63
CA LEU A 123 10.43 -4.85 14.25
C LEU A 123 11.88 -4.54 13.95
N LYS A 124 12.19 -3.28 13.65
CA LYS A 124 13.56 -2.90 13.30
C LYS A 124 14.60 -3.31 14.36
N PRO A 125 14.38 -3.09 15.67
CA PRO A 125 15.34 -3.49 16.69
C PRO A 125 15.56 -5.00 16.79
N PHE A 126 14.66 -5.81 16.26
CA PHE A 126 14.78 -7.27 16.30
C PHE A 126 15.62 -7.85 15.18
N GLY A 127 16.29 -6.99 14.42
CA GLY A 127 17.11 -7.46 13.31
C GLY A 127 16.33 -7.65 12.03
N MET A 128 15.41 -6.75 11.74
CA MET A 128 14.73 -6.72 10.45
C MET A 128 15.78 -6.53 9.36
N ASP A 129 15.91 -7.53 8.48
CA ASP A 129 16.91 -7.48 7.42
C ASP A 129 16.31 -7.19 6.04
N ASP A 130 15.01 -7.37 5.89
CA ASP A 130 14.32 -7.04 4.64
C ASP A 130 12.82 -7.00 4.85
N PHE A 131 12.14 -6.29 3.98
CA PHE A 131 10.68 -6.32 3.92
C PHE A 131 10.23 -6.03 2.50
N SER A 132 9.02 -6.48 2.19
CA SER A 132 8.38 -6.20 0.91
C SER A 132 6.95 -5.75 1.22
N ARG A 133 6.53 -4.63 0.64
CA ARG A 133 5.18 -4.13 0.89
C ARG A 133 4.46 -3.84 -0.42
N THR A 134 3.14 -3.98 -0.37
CA THR A 134 2.27 -3.66 -1.49
C THR A 134 2.03 -2.16 -1.54
N GLY A 135 1.42 -1.70 -2.59
CA GLY A 135 0.77 -0.41 -2.56
C GLY A 135 -0.57 -0.53 -1.84
N ALA A 136 -1.18 0.59 -1.52
CA ALA A 136 -2.48 0.61 -0.88
C ALA A 136 -3.57 0.18 -1.87
N VAL A 137 -4.50 -0.64 -1.40
CA VAL A 137 -5.79 -0.82 -2.06
C VAL A 137 -6.81 -0.04 -1.26
N ALA A 138 -7.84 0.47 -1.94
CA ALA A 138 -8.83 1.33 -1.30
C ALA A 138 -10.20 1.15 -1.93
N LEU A 139 -11.23 1.23 -1.10
CA LEU A 139 -12.61 1.26 -1.55
C LEU A 139 -13.36 2.32 -0.76
N ALA A 140 -14.12 3.15 -1.44
CA ALA A 140 -15.02 4.06 -0.76
C ALA A 140 -16.09 3.26 -0.01
N LYS A 141 -16.45 3.70 1.19
CA LYS A 141 -17.49 3.02 1.97
C LYS A 141 -18.84 3.07 1.30
N LYS A 142 -19.09 4.12 0.55
CA LYS A 142 -20.30 4.26 -0.26
C LYS A 142 -19.90 4.46 -1.71
N ASN A 143 -20.50 3.67 -2.57
CA ASN A 143 -20.30 3.88 -3.99
C ASN A 143 -20.97 5.18 -4.38
N ASN A 144 -20.21 6.06 -5.05
CA ASN A 144 -20.73 7.35 -5.50
C ASN A 144 -21.42 7.20 -6.85
N ASN A 145 -22.57 6.53 -6.85
CA ASN A 145 -23.33 6.26 -8.06
C ASN A 145 -24.07 7.49 -8.60
N VAL A 146 -23.96 8.58 -7.92
CA VAL A 146 -24.59 9.83 -8.32
C VAL A 146 -24.16 10.26 -9.70
N ARG A 147 -23.12 9.66 -10.18
CA ARG A 147 -22.59 9.93 -11.50
C ARG A 147 -23.21 9.13 -12.60
N GLY A 148 -24.16 8.35 -12.23
CA GLY A 148 -24.79 7.47 -13.19
C GLY A 148 -24.96 8.10 -14.53
#